data_46bc27f1e7b3abe118712c21c7009001
#
_entry.id   46bc27f1e7b3abe118712c21c7009001
#
_cell.length_a   1.000
_cell.length_b   1.000
_cell.length_c   1.000
_cell.angle_alpha   90.00
_cell.angle_beta   90.00
_cell.angle_gamma   90.00
#
_symmetry.space_group_name_H-M   'P 1'
#
loop_
_entity.id
_entity.type
_entity.pdbx_description
1 polymer ?
#
loop_
_entity_poly.entity_id
_entity_poly.type
_entity_poly.pdbx_seq_one_letter_code
_entity_poly.pdbx_strand_id
1 'polypeptide(L)'
;LVSVACYRTYFDTPLKYYPMYLMYTFLTELLGYFIKFHEEFQVVSNNKYNWYNVIIYNIYSVITFLFFYYVYWQVLHKEVHKKWVKIGAGISLLSYAISLFFQDPFYSNLYYADLVASMVLLFSIWLYYKEKKIEFSPYPKKHNLMFWTSLGLAVFHSIFPFLIIIGYEAP
;
A
#
# COMPACT_ATOMS: atom_id res chain seq x y z
N LEU A 1 -10.91 -12.61 -9.80
CA LEU A 1 -12.22 -13.07 -10.30
C LEU A 1 -13.33 -12.75 -9.31
N VAL A 2 -13.25 -13.15 -8.01
CA VAL A 2 -14.30 -12.89 -7.01
C VAL A 2 -14.60 -11.39 -6.87
N SER A 3 -13.58 -10.53 -6.81
CA SER A 3 -13.75 -9.08 -6.70
C SER A 3 -14.52 -8.48 -7.89
N VAL A 4 -14.33 -9.03 -9.09
CA VAL A 4 -15.06 -8.61 -10.29
C VAL A 4 -16.50 -9.11 -10.25
N ALA A 5 -16.72 -10.37 -9.85
CA ALA A 5 -18.07 -10.95 -9.73
C ALA A 5 -18.93 -10.18 -8.71
N CYS A 6 -18.34 -9.71 -7.59
CA CYS A 6 -19.02 -8.96 -6.56
C CYS A 6 -19.00 -7.44 -6.78
N TYR A 7 -18.54 -6.95 -7.93
CA TYR A 7 -18.33 -5.52 -8.19
C TYR A 7 -19.58 -4.66 -7.96
N ARG A 8 -20.75 -5.16 -8.34
CA ARG A 8 -22.03 -4.47 -8.13
C ARG A 8 -22.33 -4.11 -6.68
N THR A 9 -21.79 -4.87 -5.71
CA THR A 9 -22.09 -4.66 -4.29
C THR A 9 -21.29 -3.51 -3.65
N TYR A 10 -20.22 -3.05 -4.29
CA TYR A 10 -19.36 -1.98 -3.76
C TYR A 10 -18.99 -0.90 -4.80
N PHE A 11 -19.67 -0.89 -5.96
CA PHE A 11 -19.46 0.09 -7.03
C PHE A 11 -19.66 1.54 -6.55
N ASP A 12 -20.67 1.80 -5.72
CA ASP A 12 -20.99 3.12 -5.17
C ASP A 12 -20.22 3.42 -3.87
N THR A 13 -19.19 2.62 -3.57
CA THR A 13 -18.36 2.80 -2.38
C THR A 13 -16.98 3.37 -2.73
N PRO A 14 -16.24 3.91 -1.75
CA PRO A 14 -14.83 4.32 -1.95
C PRO A 14 -13.90 3.19 -2.44
N LEU A 15 -14.33 1.94 -2.30
CA LEU A 15 -13.59 0.75 -2.77
C LEU A 15 -13.88 0.37 -4.24
N LYS A 16 -14.58 1.21 -5.00
CA LYS A 16 -14.91 0.93 -6.42
C LYS A 16 -13.68 0.61 -7.30
N TYR A 17 -12.52 1.15 -6.97
CA TYR A 17 -11.27 0.89 -7.70
C TYR A 17 -10.47 -0.30 -7.14
N TYR A 18 -10.98 -1.00 -6.12
CA TYR A 18 -10.29 -2.13 -5.50
C TYR A 18 -9.99 -3.29 -6.48
N PRO A 19 -10.88 -3.66 -7.43
CA PRO A 19 -10.55 -4.67 -8.43
C PRO A 19 -9.40 -4.26 -9.36
N MET A 20 -9.32 -2.97 -9.72
CA MET A 20 -8.20 -2.46 -10.52
C MET A 20 -6.89 -2.55 -9.74
N TYR A 21 -6.91 -2.21 -8.46
CA TYR A 21 -5.76 -2.36 -7.57
C TYR A 21 -5.34 -3.84 -7.46
N LEU A 22 -6.27 -4.78 -7.27
CA LEU A 22 -5.95 -6.21 -7.23
C LEU A 22 -5.38 -6.73 -8.57
N MET A 23 -5.89 -6.23 -9.70
CA MET A 23 -5.33 -6.56 -11.02
C MET A 23 -3.92 -6.00 -11.18
N TYR A 24 -3.69 -4.78 -10.76
CA TYR A 24 -2.36 -4.17 -10.73
C TYR A 24 -1.39 -4.99 -9.87
N THR A 25 -1.80 -5.38 -8.65
CA THR A 25 -1.00 -6.26 -7.77
C THR A 25 -0.63 -7.57 -8.48
N PHE A 26 -1.62 -8.24 -9.09
CA PHE A 26 -1.40 -9.49 -9.82
C PHE A 26 -0.41 -9.31 -10.97
N LEU A 27 -0.56 -8.24 -11.77
CA LEU A 27 0.36 -7.96 -12.89
C LEU A 27 1.77 -7.60 -12.40
N THR A 28 1.90 -6.92 -11.28
CA THR A 28 3.20 -6.61 -10.67
C THR A 28 3.92 -7.88 -10.21
N GLU A 29 3.21 -8.79 -9.54
CA GLU A 29 3.76 -10.08 -9.13
C GLU A 29 4.17 -10.93 -10.35
N LEU A 30 3.32 -10.97 -11.38
CA LEU A 30 3.61 -11.70 -12.60
C LEU A 30 4.84 -11.14 -13.32
N LEU A 31 4.94 -9.82 -13.43
CA LEU A 31 6.09 -9.14 -14.03
C LEU A 31 7.37 -9.38 -13.20
N GLY A 32 7.27 -9.27 -11.87
CA GLY A 32 8.38 -9.57 -10.96
C GLY A 32 8.90 -11.01 -11.10
N TYR A 33 7.98 -11.97 -11.29
CA TYR A 33 8.32 -13.36 -11.58
C TYR A 33 9.09 -13.49 -12.92
N PHE A 34 8.59 -12.90 -14.01
CA PHE A 34 9.25 -12.98 -15.31
C PHE A 34 10.65 -12.36 -15.29
N ILE A 35 10.82 -11.19 -14.67
CA ILE A 35 12.15 -10.55 -14.57
C ILE A 35 13.14 -11.42 -13.80
N LYS A 36 12.66 -12.09 -12.75
CA LYS A 36 13.54 -12.94 -11.93
C LYS A 36 13.98 -14.24 -12.62
N PHE A 37 13.12 -14.82 -13.45
CA PHE A 37 13.35 -16.17 -13.99
C PHE A 37 13.60 -16.21 -15.50
N HIS A 38 13.45 -15.09 -16.24
CA HIS A 38 13.61 -15.03 -17.69
C HIS A 38 14.46 -13.84 -18.11
N GLU A 39 15.62 -14.11 -18.71
CA GLU A 39 16.58 -13.08 -19.15
C GLU A 39 16.00 -12.08 -20.16
N GLU A 40 15.02 -12.51 -20.96
CA GLU A 40 14.36 -11.69 -21.99
C GLU A 40 13.54 -10.53 -21.39
N PHE A 41 13.15 -10.63 -20.12
CA PHE A 41 12.32 -9.63 -19.42
C PHE A 41 13.11 -8.70 -18.49
N GLN A 42 14.45 -8.73 -18.55
CA GLN A 42 15.29 -7.88 -17.73
C GLN A 42 15.07 -6.39 -18.05
N VAL A 43 14.66 -5.60 -17.04
CA VAL A 43 14.36 -4.17 -17.19
C VAL A 43 15.65 -3.34 -17.29
N VAL A 44 16.75 -3.84 -16.73
CA VAL A 44 18.03 -3.12 -16.65
C VAL A 44 19.12 -3.94 -17.31
N SER A 45 19.72 -3.41 -18.38
CA SER A 45 20.80 -4.06 -19.12
C SER A 45 22.16 -4.10 -18.39
N ASN A 46 22.24 -3.58 -17.17
CA ASN A 46 23.47 -3.57 -16.40
C ASN A 46 23.62 -4.88 -15.63
N ASN A 47 24.73 -5.61 -15.85
CA ASN A 47 25.03 -6.90 -15.21
C ASN A 47 24.94 -6.88 -13.67
N LYS A 48 25.05 -5.72 -13.05
CA LYS A 48 24.87 -5.55 -11.59
C LYS A 48 23.42 -5.70 -11.14
N TYR A 49 22.43 -5.37 -11.99
CA TYR A 49 21.01 -5.27 -11.63
C TYR A 49 20.11 -6.22 -12.42
N ASN A 50 20.65 -7.05 -13.31
CA ASN A 50 19.90 -7.89 -14.25
C ASN A 50 18.81 -8.76 -13.58
N TRP A 51 19.10 -9.29 -12.41
CA TRP A 51 18.22 -10.22 -11.71
C TRP A 51 17.34 -9.57 -10.64
N TYR A 52 17.45 -8.25 -10.48
CA TYR A 52 16.71 -7.54 -9.45
C TYR A 52 15.40 -6.97 -10.00
N ASN A 53 14.30 -7.41 -9.42
CA ASN A 53 12.95 -6.88 -9.65
C ASN A 53 12.56 -5.82 -8.60
N VAL A 54 13.50 -5.39 -7.75
CA VAL A 54 13.28 -4.51 -6.60
C VAL A 54 12.65 -3.17 -7.01
N ILE A 55 13.10 -2.58 -8.14
CA ILE A 55 12.54 -1.30 -8.61
C ILE A 55 11.03 -1.38 -8.85
N ILE A 56 10.53 -2.53 -9.32
CA ILE A 56 9.09 -2.73 -9.58
C ILE A 56 8.33 -2.75 -8.26
N TYR A 57 8.89 -3.41 -7.24
CA TYR A 57 8.27 -3.45 -5.92
C TYR A 57 8.35 -2.10 -5.20
N ASN A 58 9.39 -1.30 -5.39
CA ASN A 58 9.46 0.06 -4.89
C ASN A 58 8.37 0.95 -5.52
N ILE A 59 8.16 0.86 -6.84
CA ILE A 59 7.06 1.55 -7.52
C ILE A 59 5.70 1.05 -7.01
N TYR A 60 5.56 -0.27 -6.85
CA TYR A 60 4.35 -0.89 -6.34
C TYR A 60 4.00 -0.38 -4.92
N SER A 61 4.98 -0.28 -4.02
CA SER A 61 4.80 0.25 -2.67
C SER A 61 4.23 1.67 -2.69
N VAL A 62 4.84 2.58 -3.48
CA VAL A 62 4.36 3.97 -3.60
C VAL A 62 2.91 4.01 -4.07
N ILE A 63 2.58 3.27 -5.15
CA ILE A 63 1.22 3.25 -5.71
C ILE A 63 0.23 2.65 -4.70
N THR A 64 0.61 1.60 -3.99
CA THR A 64 -0.21 0.95 -2.96
C THR A 64 -0.55 1.92 -1.83
N PHE A 65 0.44 2.63 -1.28
CA PHE A 65 0.20 3.59 -0.21
C PHE A 65 -0.69 4.74 -0.68
N LEU A 66 -0.43 5.30 -1.87
CA LEU A 66 -1.26 6.37 -2.44
C LEU A 66 -2.70 5.91 -2.69
N PHE A 67 -2.90 4.69 -3.18
CA PHE A 67 -4.22 4.11 -3.35
C PHE A 67 -4.99 4.04 -2.02
N PHE A 68 -4.38 3.52 -0.95
CA PHE A 68 -5.06 3.43 0.33
C PHE A 68 -5.26 4.78 0.99
N TYR A 69 -4.33 5.74 0.87
CA TYR A 69 -4.57 7.12 1.34
C TYR A 69 -5.76 7.75 0.61
N TYR A 70 -5.88 7.54 -0.70
CA TYR A 70 -7.04 7.99 -1.46
C TYR A 70 -8.34 7.35 -0.95
N VAL A 71 -8.35 6.04 -0.70
CA VAL A 71 -9.52 5.34 -0.14
C VAL A 71 -9.89 5.91 1.22
N TYR A 72 -8.94 6.08 2.14
CA TYR A 72 -9.22 6.66 3.46
C TYR A 72 -9.67 8.11 3.36
N TRP A 73 -9.09 8.89 2.48
CA TRP A 73 -9.54 10.25 2.24
C TRP A 73 -11.01 10.30 1.75
N GLN A 74 -11.44 9.36 0.94
CA GLN A 74 -12.83 9.24 0.46
C GLN A 74 -13.80 8.76 1.56
N VAL A 75 -13.35 7.85 2.43
CA VAL A 75 -14.21 7.24 3.48
C VAL A 75 -14.43 8.17 4.66
N LEU A 76 -13.46 9.03 4.98
CA LEU A 76 -13.55 9.96 6.10
C LEU A 76 -14.55 11.07 5.79
N HIS A 77 -15.37 11.45 6.79
CA HIS A 77 -16.37 12.49 6.66
C HIS A 77 -15.86 13.84 7.18
N LYS A 78 -15.05 13.85 8.25
CA LYS A 78 -14.52 15.08 8.85
C LYS A 78 -13.41 15.70 8.00
N GLU A 79 -13.59 16.94 7.56
CA GLU A 79 -12.60 17.64 6.73
C GLU A 79 -11.23 17.77 7.42
N VAL A 80 -11.20 17.89 8.76
CA VAL A 80 -9.95 17.90 9.52
C VAL A 80 -9.19 16.59 9.36
N HIS A 81 -9.87 15.43 9.41
CA HIS A 81 -9.23 14.12 9.22
C HIS A 81 -8.77 13.92 7.78
N LYS A 82 -9.57 14.35 6.79
CA LYS A 82 -9.15 14.34 5.37
C LYS A 82 -7.88 15.16 5.14
N LYS A 83 -7.79 16.33 5.80
CA LYS A 83 -6.59 17.18 5.72
C LYS A 83 -5.37 16.45 6.30
N TRP A 84 -5.50 15.77 7.41
CA TRP A 84 -4.41 14.99 8.00
C TRP A 84 -3.95 13.84 7.09
N VAL A 85 -4.86 13.13 6.44
CA VAL A 85 -4.50 12.08 5.46
C VAL A 85 -3.75 12.67 4.27
N LYS A 86 -4.15 13.83 3.74
CA LYS A 86 -3.42 14.53 2.66
C LYS A 86 -2.01 14.94 3.08
N ILE A 87 -1.87 15.52 4.28
CA ILE A 87 -0.55 15.90 4.83
C ILE A 87 0.32 14.65 4.99
N GLY A 88 -0.24 13.58 5.56
CA GLY A 88 0.45 12.31 5.71
C GLY A 88 0.90 11.72 4.38
N ALA A 89 0.06 11.75 3.35
CA ALA A 89 0.44 11.33 2.00
C ALA A 89 1.61 12.15 1.44
N GLY A 90 1.60 13.46 1.67
CA GLY A 90 2.73 14.35 1.31
C GLY A 90 4.01 14.00 2.05
N ILE A 91 3.94 13.72 3.36
CA ILE A 91 5.08 13.28 4.17
C ILE A 91 5.64 11.95 3.65
N SER A 92 4.76 10.99 3.32
CA SER A 92 5.16 9.71 2.75
C SER A 92 5.89 9.87 1.41
N LEU A 93 5.35 10.67 0.49
CA LEU A 93 6.01 10.94 -0.79
C LEU A 93 7.37 11.63 -0.60
N LEU A 94 7.46 12.57 0.34
CA LEU A 94 8.71 13.24 0.66
C LEU A 94 9.72 12.24 1.24
N SER A 95 9.30 11.30 2.09
CA SER A 95 10.18 10.26 2.63
C SER A 95 10.72 9.33 1.54
N TYR A 96 9.92 8.97 0.52
CA TYR A 96 10.41 8.24 -0.65
C TYR A 96 11.44 9.06 -1.43
N ALA A 97 11.18 10.34 -1.68
CA ALA A 97 12.14 11.21 -2.36
C ALA A 97 13.47 11.33 -1.60
N ILE A 98 13.41 11.48 -0.28
CA ILE A 98 14.61 11.54 0.57
C ILE A 98 15.34 10.19 0.56
N SER A 99 14.61 9.08 0.63
CA SER A 99 15.18 7.73 0.66
C SER A 99 16.03 7.42 -0.57
N LEU A 100 15.71 8.00 -1.74
CA LEU A 100 16.49 7.85 -2.97
C LEU A 100 17.93 8.40 -2.86
N PHE A 101 18.20 9.30 -1.91
CA PHE A 101 19.56 9.82 -1.70
C PHE A 101 20.45 8.88 -0.84
N PHE A 102 19.82 7.96 -0.10
CA PHE A 102 20.51 7.07 0.83
C PHE A 102 20.46 5.60 0.44
N GLN A 103 19.47 5.23 -0.38
CA GLN A 103 19.22 3.85 -0.79
C GLN A 103 19.16 3.76 -2.33
N ASP A 104 19.82 2.76 -2.89
CA ASP A 104 19.74 2.48 -4.34
C ASP A 104 18.42 1.74 -4.64
N PRO A 105 17.45 2.38 -5.33
CA PRO A 105 16.13 1.81 -5.56
C PRO A 105 16.14 0.61 -6.51
N PHE A 106 17.24 0.36 -7.23
CA PHE A 106 17.41 -0.80 -8.11
C PHE A 106 17.92 -2.01 -7.36
N TYR A 107 18.58 -1.81 -6.22
CA TYR A 107 19.25 -2.87 -5.47
C TYR A 107 18.53 -3.22 -4.17
N SER A 108 17.94 -2.23 -3.49
CA SER A 108 17.28 -2.41 -2.19
C SER A 108 15.89 -1.79 -2.15
N ASN A 109 15.01 -2.39 -1.34
CA ASN A 109 13.72 -1.76 -1.03
C ASN A 109 13.96 -0.46 -0.27
N LEU A 110 13.10 0.55 -0.50
CA LEU A 110 13.14 1.84 0.17
C LEU A 110 12.49 1.74 1.56
N TYR A 111 13.04 0.83 2.41
CA TYR A 111 12.42 0.41 3.68
C TYR A 111 12.22 1.55 4.68
N TYR A 112 13.06 2.60 4.70
CA TYR A 112 12.82 3.76 5.55
C TYR A 112 11.57 4.52 5.14
N ALA A 113 11.37 4.69 3.83
CA ALA A 113 10.16 5.31 3.30
C ALA A 113 8.93 4.44 3.53
N ASP A 114 9.03 3.12 3.33
CA ASP A 114 7.96 2.16 3.60
C ASP A 114 7.53 2.16 5.08
N LEU A 115 8.47 2.34 6.00
CA LEU A 115 8.19 2.45 7.43
C LEU A 115 7.38 3.73 7.72
N VAL A 116 7.82 4.89 7.20
CA VAL A 116 7.08 6.16 7.35
C VAL A 116 5.69 6.04 6.73
N ALA A 117 5.58 5.50 5.52
CA ALA A 117 4.31 5.32 4.84
C ALA A 117 3.37 4.36 5.61
N SER A 118 3.91 3.28 6.18
CA SER A 118 3.15 2.37 7.04
C SER A 118 2.59 3.07 8.28
N MET A 119 3.39 3.90 8.95
CA MET A 119 2.92 4.68 10.10
C MET A 119 1.79 5.66 9.73
N VAL A 120 1.92 6.35 8.59
CA VAL A 120 0.88 7.25 8.08
C VAL A 120 -0.40 6.47 7.73
N LEU A 121 -0.25 5.27 7.16
CA LEU A 121 -1.39 4.41 6.85
C LEU A 121 -2.10 3.93 8.12
N LEU A 122 -1.35 3.47 9.12
CA LEU A 122 -1.89 3.08 10.42
C LEU A 122 -2.63 4.25 11.11
N PHE A 123 -2.07 5.46 11.03
CA PHE A 123 -2.74 6.67 11.52
C PHE A 123 -4.04 6.95 10.76
N SER A 124 -4.07 6.76 9.43
CA SER A 124 -5.27 6.92 8.61
C SER A 124 -6.35 5.89 8.98
N ILE A 125 -5.95 4.64 9.23
CA ILE A 125 -6.83 3.57 9.72
C ILE A 125 -7.40 3.93 11.10
N TRP A 126 -6.57 4.45 12.00
CA TRP A 126 -7.01 4.90 13.32
C TRP A 126 -8.06 6.01 13.24
N LEU A 127 -7.85 7.02 12.36
CA LEU A 127 -8.84 8.08 12.12
C LEU A 127 -10.18 7.50 11.61
N TYR A 128 -10.12 6.52 10.70
CA TYR A 128 -11.31 5.83 10.21
C TYR A 128 -12.08 5.13 11.34
N TYR A 129 -11.39 4.33 12.16
CA TYR A 129 -12.04 3.67 13.30
C TYR A 129 -12.58 4.66 14.33
N LYS A 130 -11.90 5.77 14.56
CA LYS A 130 -12.37 6.84 15.45
C LYS A 130 -13.69 7.47 14.96
N GLU A 131 -13.82 7.71 13.64
CA GLU A 131 -15.08 8.20 13.07
C GLU A 131 -16.19 7.14 13.16
N LYS A 132 -15.88 5.91 12.77
CA LYS A 132 -16.85 4.80 12.77
C LYS A 132 -17.31 4.37 14.16
N LYS A 133 -16.54 4.64 15.21
CA LYS A 133 -16.98 4.40 16.60
C LYS A 133 -18.11 5.34 17.03
N ILE A 134 -18.11 6.55 16.49
CA ILE A 134 -19.10 7.60 16.82
C ILE A 134 -20.34 7.45 15.95
N GLU A 135 -20.19 6.90 14.74
CA GLU A 135 -21.29 6.72 13.79
C GLU A 135 -22.13 5.49 14.14
N PHE A 136 -23.41 5.71 14.36
CA PHE A 136 -24.38 4.62 14.52
C PHE A 136 -24.65 3.99 13.15
N SER A 137 -24.04 2.85 12.88
CA SER A 137 -24.28 2.11 11.63
C SER A 137 -25.31 1.01 11.87
N PRO A 138 -26.43 0.99 11.12
CA PRO A 138 -27.44 -0.06 11.21
C PRO A 138 -26.94 -1.41 10.64
N TYR A 139 -25.82 -1.42 9.89
CA TYR A 139 -25.28 -2.63 9.28
C TYR A 139 -24.26 -3.33 10.19
N PRO A 140 -24.36 -4.66 10.32
CA PRO A 140 -23.38 -5.45 11.08
C PRO A 140 -21.95 -5.27 10.51
N LYS A 141 -20.96 -5.09 11.38
CA LYS A 141 -19.54 -4.94 11.00
C LYS A 141 -19.01 -6.08 10.11
N LYS A 142 -19.54 -7.29 10.29
CA LYS A 142 -19.17 -8.49 9.51
C LYS A 142 -19.44 -8.38 8.00
N HIS A 143 -20.33 -7.48 7.57
CA HIS A 143 -20.65 -7.25 6.16
C HIS A 143 -19.96 -6.01 5.59
N ASN A 144 -19.09 -5.35 6.36
CA ASN A 144 -18.39 -4.14 5.92
C ASN A 144 -17.01 -4.49 5.38
N LEU A 145 -16.87 -4.50 4.04
CA LEU A 145 -15.59 -4.78 3.36
C LEU A 145 -14.49 -3.83 3.81
N MET A 146 -14.79 -2.53 3.97
CA MET A 146 -13.81 -1.53 4.41
C MET A 146 -13.28 -1.81 5.81
N PHE A 147 -14.14 -2.33 6.71
CA PHE A 147 -13.71 -2.74 8.06
C PHE A 147 -12.67 -3.87 7.99
N TRP A 148 -12.94 -4.92 7.23
CA TRP A 148 -12.04 -6.07 7.10
C TRP A 148 -10.75 -5.71 6.36
N THR A 149 -10.83 -4.90 5.32
CA THR A 149 -9.65 -4.37 4.61
C THR A 149 -8.79 -3.56 5.56
N SER A 150 -9.38 -2.66 6.35
CA SER A 150 -8.66 -1.85 7.34
C SER A 150 -8.00 -2.70 8.43
N LEU A 151 -8.68 -3.76 8.89
CA LEU A 151 -8.13 -4.67 9.89
C LEU A 151 -6.92 -5.44 9.32
N GLY A 152 -7.05 -5.99 8.11
CA GLY A 152 -5.94 -6.68 7.43
C GLY A 152 -4.73 -5.77 7.22
N LEU A 153 -4.95 -4.56 6.73
CA LEU A 153 -3.89 -3.56 6.54
C LEU A 153 -3.25 -3.17 7.88
N ALA A 154 -4.04 -2.98 8.95
CA ALA A 154 -3.51 -2.64 10.27
C ALA A 154 -2.60 -3.75 10.80
N VAL A 155 -3.01 -5.01 10.71
CA VAL A 155 -2.20 -6.16 11.14
C VAL A 155 -0.91 -6.25 10.30
N PHE A 156 -1.03 -6.19 8.97
CA PHE A 156 0.11 -6.30 8.07
C PHE A 156 1.13 -5.17 8.32
N HIS A 157 0.71 -3.91 8.29
CA HIS A 157 1.61 -2.77 8.44
C HIS A 157 2.10 -2.55 9.88
N SER A 158 1.51 -3.20 10.87
CA SER A 158 2.06 -3.23 12.23
C SER A 158 3.20 -4.23 12.39
N ILE A 159 3.22 -5.32 11.62
CA ILE A 159 4.19 -6.41 11.75
C ILE A 159 5.31 -6.27 10.70
N PHE A 160 4.94 -5.98 9.46
CA PHE A 160 5.84 -6.00 8.30
C PHE A 160 7.09 -5.12 8.44
N PRO A 161 7.02 -3.85 8.93
CA PRO A 161 8.21 -3.03 9.11
C PRO A 161 9.24 -3.63 10.08
N PHE A 162 8.78 -4.32 11.12
CA PHE A 162 9.68 -5.00 12.07
C PHE A 162 10.35 -6.20 11.43
N LEU A 163 9.65 -6.97 10.60
CA LEU A 163 10.23 -8.09 9.87
C LEU A 163 11.32 -7.63 8.90
N ILE A 164 11.12 -6.51 8.23
CA ILE A 164 12.14 -5.93 7.33
C ILE A 164 13.40 -5.54 8.11
N ILE A 165 13.25 -4.84 9.23
CA ILE A 165 14.38 -4.41 10.05
C ILE A 165 15.17 -5.63 10.56
N ILE A 166 14.48 -6.63 11.11
CA ILE A 166 15.11 -7.86 11.61
C ILE A 166 15.79 -8.64 10.47
N GLY A 167 15.13 -8.75 9.31
CA GLY A 167 15.69 -9.46 8.16
C GLY A 167 16.90 -8.77 7.52
N TYR A 168 17.03 -7.45 7.70
CA TYR A 168 18.15 -6.67 7.20
C TYR A 168 19.38 -6.76 8.13
N GLU A 169 19.17 -6.90 9.43
CA GLU A 169 20.22 -7.03 10.43
C GLU A 169 20.70 -8.49 10.64
N ALA A 170 19.99 -9.47 10.06
CA ALA A 170 20.43 -10.86 10.11
C ALA A 170 21.61 -11.08 9.14
N PRO A 171 22.79 -11.54 9.64
CA PRO A 171 23.99 -11.78 8.83
C PRO A 171 23.80 -12.91 7.82
#